data_d79675a3783cafbd62cbf440a7d6825a
#
_entry.id   d79675a3783cafbd62cbf440a7d6825a
#
_cell.length_a   1.000
_cell.length_b   1.000
_cell.length_c   1.000
_cell.angle_alpha   90.00
_cell.angle_beta   90.00
_cell.angle_gamma   90.00
#
_symmetry.space_group_name_H-M   'P 1'
#
loop_
_entity.id
_entity.type
_entity.pdbx_description
1 polymer ?
#
loop_
_entity_poly.entity_id
_entity_poly.type
_entity_poly.pdbx_seq_one_letter_code
_entity_poly.pdbx_strand_id
1 'polypeptide(L)'
;DIANAVWQIAEGLGDTSHWDFTRLMAIREANEAQIAEGADDDRFPVYPQRLVADIRRVLPSEGIVALDNGIYKIWFARNYKAHKPNTVLLDNALATMGAGLPSAMAAHLVYPDRPVISVCGDGGFMMNCGDGGFG
;
A
#
# COMPACT_ATOMS: atom_id res chain seq x y z
N ASP A 1 8.03 18.40 19.46
CA ASP A 1 7.12 18.03 18.39
C ASP A 1 7.89 17.91 17.08
N ILE A 2 7.80 16.76 16.39
CA ILE A 2 8.54 16.46 15.15
C ILE A 2 8.19 17.47 14.05
N ALA A 3 6.93 17.82 13.90
CA ALA A 3 6.48 18.76 12.86
C ALA A 3 7.16 20.12 13.02
N ASN A 4 7.24 20.63 14.25
CA ASN A 4 7.89 21.89 14.56
C ASN A 4 9.42 21.83 14.33
N ALA A 5 10.06 20.70 14.68
CA ALA A 5 11.49 20.52 14.41
C ALA A 5 11.78 20.48 12.90
N VAL A 6 10.98 19.78 12.11
CA VAL A 6 11.12 19.74 10.65
C VAL A 6 10.91 21.12 10.04
N TRP A 7 9.92 21.87 10.52
CA TRP A 7 9.70 23.23 10.07
C TRP A 7 10.89 24.15 10.37
N GLN A 8 11.44 24.11 11.59
CA GLN A 8 12.64 24.90 11.96
C GLN A 8 13.87 24.53 11.10
N ILE A 9 14.06 23.25 10.80
CA ILE A 9 15.12 22.80 9.89
C ILE A 9 14.89 23.38 8.48
N ALA A 10 13.66 23.30 7.97
CA ALA A 10 13.33 23.81 6.64
C ALA A 10 13.58 25.33 6.53
N GLU A 11 13.20 26.10 7.55
CA GLU A 11 13.47 27.55 7.61
C GLU A 11 14.97 27.87 7.65
N GLY A 12 15.77 26.99 8.27
CA GLY A 12 17.22 27.18 8.43
C GLY A 12 18.07 26.70 7.24
N LEU A 13 17.48 25.88 6.32
CA LEU A 13 18.26 25.26 5.24
C LEU A 13 18.62 26.24 4.09
N GLY A 14 17.86 27.31 3.90
CA GLY A 14 18.07 28.22 2.78
C GLY A 14 17.89 27.56 1.41
N ASP A 15 18.53 28.11 0.38
CA ASP A 15 18.50 27.57 -0.98
C ASP A 15 19.36 26.31 -1.09
N THR A 16 18.72 25.18 -1.48
CA THR A 16 19.34 23.88 -1.67
C THR A 16 19.48 23.49 -3.15
N SER A 17 19.42 24.45 -4.07
CA SER A 17 19.53 24.23 -5.52
C SER A 17 20.86 23.63 -5.99
N HIS A 18 21.87 23.57 -5.10
CA HIS A 18 23.20 23.01 -5.40
C HIS A 18 23.24 21.47 -5.41
N TRP A 19 22.16 20.80 -5.06
CA TRP A 19 22.12 19.33 -5.05
C TRP A 19 22.02 18.78 -6.50
N ASP A 20 22.93 17.87 -6.83
CA ASP A 20 22.86 17.09 -8.06
C ASP A 20 22.14 15.76 -7.82
N PHE A 21 20.93 15.64 -8.30
CA PHE A 21 20.10 14.43 -8.18
C PHE A 21 20.23 13.48 -9.37
N THR A 22 21.06 13.76 -10.37
CA THR A 22 21.16 12.98 -11.62
C THR A 22 21.32 11.49 -11.35
N ARG A 23 22.25 11.12 -10.47
CA ARG A 23 22.47 9.72 -10.11
C ARG A 23 21.27 9.09 -9.38
N LEU A 24 20.65 9.83 -8.48
CA LEU A 24 19.47 9.35 -7.74
C LEU A 24 18.28 9.15 -8.66
N MET A 25 18.08 10.03 -9.62
CA MET A 25 17.02 9.90 -10.62
C MET A 25 17.23 8.69 -11.52
N ALA A 26 18.46 8.42 -11.95
CA ALA A 26 18.79 7.23 -12.74
C ALA A 26 18.53 5.93 -11.94
N ILE A 27 18.89 5.89 -10.67
CA ILE A 27 18.61 4.74 -9.78
C ILE A 27 17.09 4.57 -9.60
N ARG A 28 16.37 5.66 -9.40
CA ARG A 28 14.91 5.64 -9.29
C ARG A 28 14.27 5.04 -10.55
N GLU A 29 14.66 5.51 -11.71
CA GLU A 29 14.15 5.01 -12.99
C GLU A 29 14.40 3.51 -13.18
N ALA A 30 15.62 3.05 -12.88
CA ALA A 30 15.97 1.63 -12.94
C ALA A 30 15.12 0.79 -11.95
N ASN A 31 14.90 1.28 -10.74
CA ASN A 31 14.06 0.62 -9.75
C ASN A 31 12.58 0.59 -10.19
N GLU A 32 12.07 1.67 -10.76
CA GLU A 32 10.69 1.72 -11.27
C GLU A 32 10.48 0.75 -12.42
N ALA A 33 11.45 0.62 -13.34
CA ALA A 33 11.42 -0.37 -14.41
C ALA A 33 11.39 -1.81 -13.86
N GLN A 34 12.23 -2.11 -12.87
CA GLN A 34 12.26 -3.42 -12.21
C GLN A 34 10.94 -3.73 -11.45
N ILE A 35 10.35 -2.73 -10.82
CA ILE A 35 9.05 -2.88 -10.11
C ILE A 35 7.92 -3.13 -11.10
N ALA A 36 7.97 -2.53 -12.29
CA ALA A 36 6.97 -2.73 -13.33
C ALA A 36 7.08 -4.09 -14.04
N GLU A 37 8.18 -4.82 -13.87
CA GLU A 37 8.36 -6.14 -14.46
C GLU A 37 7.26 -7.11 -14.01
N GLY A 38 6.60 -7.76 -14.97
CA GLY A 38 5.50 -8.71 -14.71
C GLY A 38 4.13 -8.07 -14.43
N ALA A 39 4.02 -6.72 -14.48
CA ALA A 39 2.75 -6.03 -14.27
C ALA A 39 1.69 -6.31 -15.35
N ASP A 40 2.12 -6.70 -16.55
CA ASP A 40 1.26 -7.02 -17.69
C ASP A 40 1.31 -8.50 -18.10
N ASP A 41 1.90 -9.35 -17.25
CA ASP A 41 1.99 -10.79 -17.49
C ASP A 41 0.59 -11.42 -17.38
N ASP A 42 0.11 -12.05 -18.45
CA ASP A 42 -1.25 -12.60 -18.56
C ASP A 42 -1.33 -14.11 -18.32
N ARG A 43 -0.22 -14.75 -17.91
CA ARG A 43 -0.21 -16.18 -17.60
C ARG A 43 -1.12 -16.54 -16.42
N PHE A 44 -1.52 -17.80 -16.41
CA PHE A 44 -2.21 -18.41 -15.28
C PHE A 44 -1.33 -19.50 -14.63
N PRO A 45 -1.24 -19.59 -13.29
CA PRO A 45 -1.83 -18.71 -12.27
C PRO A 45 -1.34 -17.26 -12.34
N VAL A 46 -2.22 -16.31 -11.95
CA VAL A 46 -1.91 -14.88 -11.98
C VAL A 46 -0.74 -14.54 -11.07
N TYR A 47 0.23 -13.84 -11.59
CA TYR A 47 1.39 -13.40 -10.80
C TYR A 47 1.03 -12.27 -9.83
N PRO A 48 1.67 -12.24 -8.66
CA PRO A 48 1.42 -11.20 -7.65
C PRO A 48 1.61 -9.78 -8.19
N GLN A 49 2.62 -9.55 -9.03
CA GLN A 49 2.88 -8.25 -9.64
C GLN A 49 1.70 -7.79 -10.51
N ARG A 50 1.13 -8.71 -11.30
CA ARG A 50 -0.05 -8.45 -12.12
C ARG A 50 -1.26 -8.13 -11.26
N LEU A 51 -1.51 -8.90 -10.20
CA LEU A 51 -2.61 -8.64 -9.27
C LEU A 51 -2.51 -7.24 -8.65
N VAL A 52 -1.31 -6.86 -8.18
CA VAL A 52 -1.08 -5.53 -7.60
C VAL A 52 -1.32 -4.43 -8.63
N ALA A 53 -0.84 -4.61 -9.86
CA ALA A 53 -1.04 -3.66 -10.95
C ALA A 53 -2.53 -3.52 -11.31
N ASP A 54 -3.26 -4.62 -11.39
CA ASP A 54 -4.69 -4.60 -11.70
C ASP A 54 -5.51 -3.92 -10.60
N ILE A 55 -5.21 -4.20 -9.33
CA ILE A 55 -5.84 -3.50 -8.21
C ILE A 55 -5.56 -2.00 -8.30
N ARG A 56 -4.33 -1.59 -8.64
CA ARG A 56 -4.01 -0.18 -8.80
C ARG A 56 -4.75 0.47 -9.96
N ARG A 57 -4.97 -0.26 -11.05
CA ARG A 57 -5.69 0.26 -12.25
C ARG A 57 -7.17 0.51 -11.96
N VAL A 58 -7.81 -0.38 -11.21
CA VAL A 58 -9.27 -0.29 -10.94
C VAL A 58 -9.61 0.59 -9.76
N LEU A 59 -8.70 0.74 -8.80
CA LEU A 59 -8.96 1.53 -7.60
C LEU A 59 -8.64 3.01 -7.87
N PRO A 60 -9.55 3.96 -7.60
CA PRO A 60 -9.26 5.39 -7.75
C PRO A 60 -8.15 5.85 -6.80
N SER A 61 -7.61 7.04 -7.00
CA SER A 61 -6.48 7.57 -6.23
C SER A 61 -6.74 7.64 -4.72
N GLU A 62 -7.98 7.94 -4.32
CA GLU A 62 -8.44 8.01 -2.94
C GLU A 62 -8.97 6.68 -2.39
N GLY A 63 -9.06 5.64 -3.23
CA GLY A 63 -9.45 4.30 -2.80
C GLY A 63 -8.46 3.72 -1.79
N ILE A 64 -8.95 2.92 -0.87
CA ILE A 64 -8.17 2.38 0.25
C ILE A 64 -7.90 0.90 0.03
N VAL A 65 -6.67 0.50 0.22
CA VAL A 65 -6.26 -0.92 0.30
C VAL A 65 -5.91 -1.25 1.74
N ALA A 66 -6.60 -2.21 2.33
CA ALA A 66 -6.28 -2.77 3.63
C ALA A 66 -5.61 -4.13 3.45
N LEU A 67 -4.39 -4.25 3.95
CA LEU A 67 -3.58 -5.46 3.82
C LEU A 67 -3.57 -6.25 5.11
N ASP A 68 -3.86 -7.53 5.01
CA ASP A 68 -3.59 -8.48 6.07
C ASP A 68 -2.11 -8.93 6.05
N ASN A 69 -1.71 -9.75 7.00
CA ASN A 69 -0.35 -10.24 7.13
C ASN A 69 -0.18 -11.62 6.50
N GLY A 70 0.58 -11.65 5.39
CA GLY A 70 0.90 -12.82 4.59
C GLY A 70 1.92 -12.47 3.51
N ILE A 71 2.31 -13.44 2.69
CA ILE A 71 3.34 -13.24 1.65
C ILE A 71 2.95 -12.17 0.62
N TYR A 72 1.65 -12.01 0.33
CA TYR A 72 1.12 -10.99 -0.59
C TYR A 72 1.43 -9.56 -0.13
N LYS A 73 1.59 -9.33 1.16
CA LYS A 73 1.96 -8.04 1.73
C LYS A 73 3.29 -7.51 1.16
N ILE A 74 4.25 -8.40 0.93
CA ILE A 74 5.56 -8.04 0.35
C ILE A 74 5.39 -7.46 -1.06
N TRP A 75 4.50 -8.07 -1.85
CA TRP A 75 4.23 -7.61 -3.21
C TRP A 75 3.53 -6.25 -3.23
N PHE A 76 2.57 -6.03 -2.34
CA PHE A 76 1.93 -4.72 -2.20
C PHE A 76 2.91 -3.65 -1.71
N ALA A 77 3.71 -3.95 -0.67
CA ALA A 77 4.69 -3.02 -0.15
C ALA A 77 5.74 -2.61 -1.20
N ARG A 78 6.09 -3.53 -2.11
CA ARG A 78 7.07 -3.29 -3.17
C ARG A 78 6.47 -2.62 -4.41
N ASN A 79 5.32 -3.08 -4.87
CA ASN A 79 4.79 -2.79 -6.21
C ASN A 79 3.61 -1.82 -6.23
N TYR A 80 2.88 -1.66 -5.11
CA TYR A 80 1.70 -0.80 -5.08
C TYR A 80 2.07 0.67 -4.90
N LYS A 81 1.61 1.53 -5.83
CA LYS A 81 1.83 2.99 -5.74
C LYS A 81 0.63 3.67 -5.08
N ALA A 82 0.80 4.14 -3.85
CA ALA A 82 -0.18 5.00 -3.18
C ALA A 82 -0.11 6.41 -3.77
N HIS A 83 -1.24 6.95 -4.23
CA HIS A 83 -1.33 8.30 -4.81
C HIS A 83 -1.77 9.36 -3.80
N LYS A 84 -2.35 8.94 -2.68
CA LYS A 84 -2.82 9.82 -1.60
C LYS A 84 -2.35 9.29 -0.25
N PRO A 85 -2.14 10.16 0.74
CA PRO A 85 -1.84 9.73 2.11
C PRO A 85 -2.97 8.86 2.68
N ASN A 86 -2.62 7.91 3.55
CA ASN A 86 -3.56 7.04 4.26
C ASN A 86 -4.50 6.22 3.35
N THR A 87 -4.01 5.81 2.18
CA THR A 87 -4.74 4.94 1.25
C THR A 87 -4.25 3.50 1.25
N VAL A 88 -3.21 3.19 2.03
CA VAL A 88 -2.73 1.83 2.28
C VAL A 88 -2.68 1.61 3.78
N LEU A 89 -3.53 0.71 4.26
CA LEU A 89 -3.57 0.32 5.67
C LEU A 89 -2.79 -0.98 5.84
N LEU A 90 -1.81 -0.94 6.72
CA LEU A 90 -0.86 -2.02 6.90
C LEU A 90 -0.42 -2.10 8.36
N ASP A 91 -0.75 -3.19 9.04
CA ASP A 91 -0.24 -3.46 10.37
C ASP A 91 1.16 -4.07 10.29
N ASN A 92 2.17 -3.29 10.65
CA ASN A 92 3.57 -3.71 10.67
C ASN A 92 4.13 -3.91 12.09
N ALA A 93 3.52 -3.30 13.09
CA ALA A 93 4.08 -3.30 14.44
C ALA A 93 4.01 -4.71 15.07
N LEU A 94 2.84 -5.34 15.01
CA LEU A 94 2.62 -6.68 15.53
C LEU A 94 2.41 -7.73 14.43
N ALA A 95 2.25 -7.29 13.19
CA ALA A 95 2.01 -8.14 12.02
C ALA A 95 0.85 -9.14 12.26
N THR A 96 -0.25 -8.66 12.81
CA THR A 96 -1.40 -9.45 13.23
C THR A 96 -2.11 -10.04 12.01
N MET A 97 -2.18 -11.36 11.92
CA MET A 97 -3.03 -12.05 10.94
C MET A 97 -4.50 -11.84 11.28
N GLY A 98 -5.34 -11.69 10.27
CA GLY A 98 -6.76 -11.38 10.44
C GLY A 98 -7.08 -9.89 10.60
N ALA A 99 -6.08 -8.99 10.59
CA ALA A 99 -6.30 -7.56 10.73
C ALA A 99 -6.83 -6.88 9.46
N GLY A 100 -6.65 -7.48 8.29
CA GLY A 100 -6.97 -6.87 7.00
C GLY A 100 -8.46 -6.60 6.81
N LEU A 101 -9.30 -7.58 7.07
CA LEU A 101 -10.76 -7.45 6.91
C LEU A 101 -11.38 -6.43 7.88
N PRO A 102 -11.16 -6.51 9.21
CA PRO A 102 -11.66 -5.50 10.15
C PRO A 102 -11.16 -4.09 9.83
N SER A 103 -9.91 -3.94 9.39
CA SER A 103 -9.36 -2.65 8.96
C SER A 103 -10.09 -2.08 7.73
N ALA A 104 -10.43 -2.93 6.76
CA ALA A 104 -11.21 -2.53 5.60
C ALA A 104 -12.63 -2.10 5.99
N MET A 105 -13.29 -2.86 6.86
CA MET A 105 -14.61 -2.53 7.40
C MET A 105 -14.59 -1.19 8.14
N ALA A 106 -13.62 -0.98 9.02
CA ALA A 106 -13.45 0.28 9.73
C ALA A 106 -13.19 1.46 8.78
N ALA A 107 -12.35 1.26 7.76
CA ALA A 107 -12.09 2.27 6.73
C ALA A 107 -13.36 2.65 5.96
N HIS A 108 -14.20 1.68 5.61
CA HIS A 108 -15.46 1.94 4.93
C HIS A 108 -16.47 2.69 5.82
N LEU A 109 -16.52 2.35 7.10
CA LEU A 109 -17.38 3.08 8.06
C LEU A 109 -16.96 4.55 8.23
N VAL A 110 -15.66 4.83 8.20
CA VAL A 110 -15.13 6.20 8.31
C VAL A 110 -15.24 6.96 7.00
N TYR A 111 -15.09 6.28 5.87
CA TYR A 111 -15.11 6.86 4.52
C TYR A 111 -16.07 6.11 3.60
N PRO A 112 -17.40 6.22 3.81
CA PRO A 112 -18.40 5.42 3.10
C PRO A 112 -18.42 5.63 1.58
N ASP A 113 -17.99 6.81 1.12
CA ASP A 113 -17.95 7.16 -0.31
C ASP A 113 -16.66 6.72 -1.01
N ARG A 114 -15.71 6.15 -0.28
CA ARG A 114 -14.44 5.69 -0.85
C ARG A 114 -14.46 4.19 -1.06
N PRO A 115 -14.09 3.69 -2.24
CA PRO A 115 -13.95 2.25 -2.43
C PRO A 115 -12.82 1.70 -1.57
N VAL A 116 -13.08 0.59 -0.89
CA VAL A 116 -12.13 -0.10 -0.02
C VAL A 116 -11.95 -1.53 -0.51
N ILE A 117 -10.71 -1.97 -0.64
CA ILE A 117 -10.35 -3.36 -0.97
C ILE A 117 -9.57 -3.94 0.21
N SER A 118 -10.02 -5.09 0.72
CA SER A 118 -9.25 -5.90 1.65
C SER A 118 -8.48 -6.98 0.89
N VAL A 119 -7.19 -7.10 1.18
CA VAL A 119 -6.33 -8.17 0.64
C VAL A 119 -5.93 -9.07 1.78
N CYS A 120 -6.54 -10.24 1.83
CA CYS A 120 -6.34 -11.25 2.86
C CYS A 120 -5.97 -12.59 2.22
N GLY A 121 -5.17 -13.38 2.90
CA GLY A 121 -5.07 -14.81 2.60
C GLY A 121 -6.25 -15.57 3.19
N ASP A 122 -6.40 -16.83 2.80
CA ASP A 122 -7.42 -17.75 3.31
C ASP A 122 -7.40 -17.85 4.83
N GLY A 123 -6.22 -18.07 5.42
CA GLY A 123 -6.05 -18.17 6.87
C GLY A 123 -6.42 -16.86 7.60
N GLY A 124 -5.96 -15.71 7.10
CA GLY A 124 -6.28 -14.40 7.70
C GLY A 124 -7.78 -14.07 7.60
N PHE A 125 -8.41 -14.40 6.48
CA PHE A 125 -9.85 -14.25 6.31
C PHE A 125 -10.63 -15.13 7.30
N MET A 126 -10.28 -16.41 7.39
CA MET A 126 -10.95 -17.38 8.26
C MET A 126 -10.84 -17.05 9.75
N MET A 127 -9.80 -16.32 10.16
CA MET A 127 -9.68 -15.85 11.56
C MET A 127 -10.82 -14.91 11.99
N ASN A 128 -11.50 -14.29 11.05
CA ASN A 128 -12.63 -13.39 11.30
C ASN A 128 -13.99 -14.04 11.00
N CYS A 129 -14.00 -15.25 10.44
CA CYS A 129 -15.22 -16.00 10.10
C CYS A 129 -15.56 -16.99 11.24
N GLY A 130 -15.58 -16.55 12.49
CA GLY A 130 -16.06 -17.37 13.60
C GLY A 130 -17.59 -17.62 13.54
N ASP A 131 -18.11 -18.52 14.37
CA ASP A 131 -19.49 -19.04 14.42
C ASP A 131 -20.62 -17.97 14.56
N GLY A 132 -20.51 -16.85 13.93
CA GLY A 132 -21.49 -15.73 13.97
C GLY A 132 -21.02 -14.47 13.27
N GLY A 133 -19.91 -14.53 12.55
CA GLY A 133 -19.23 -13.33 12.07
C GLY A 133 -19.81 -12.64 10.84
N PHE A 134 -20.67 -13.31 10.06
CA PHE A 134 -21.31 -12.71 8.88
C PHE A 134 -22.74 -13.28 8.72
N GLY A 135 -23.65 -12.80 9.54
CA GLY A 135 -25.08 -12.94 9.36
C GLY A 135 -25.69 -11.62 8.94
#